data_8bdbd46072ee9d95768e052f58fdb442
#
_entry.id   8bdbd46072ee9d95768e052f58fdb442
#
_cell.length_a   1.000
_cell.length_b   1.000
_cell.length_c   1.000
_cell.angle_alpha   90.00
_cell.angle_beta   90.00
_cell.angle_gamma   90.00
#
_symmetry.space_group_name_H-M   'P 1'
#
loop_
_entity.id
_entity.type
_entity.pdbx_description
1 polymer ?
#
loop_
_entity_poly.entity_id
_entity_poly.type
_entity_poly.pdbx_seq_one_letter_code
_entity_poly.pdbx_strand_id
1 'polypeptide(L)'
;MEWFFNLEPEEQVFIKKFLLASGSLKQLAKEYEVSYPTVRIRLDRLIEKIKLFDGKQEDSFEVSMMQLVINEKISLDVAKEIIKKHR
;
A
#
# COMPACT_ATOMS: atom_id res chain seq x y z
N MET A 1 -11.36 6.58 -10.95
CA MET A 1 -10.43 6.09 -9.93
C MET A 1 -9.25 5.42 -10.58
N GLU A 2 -8.36 6.26 -11.06
CA GLU A 2 -7.18 5.74 -11.74
C GLU A 2 -6.31 4.88 -10.84
N TRP A 3 -6.20 5.26 -9.57
CA TRP A 3 -5.35 4.49 -8.66
C TRP A 3 -5.80 3.03 -8.57
N PHE A 4 -7.09 2.79 -8.62
CA PHE A 4 -7.62 1.43 -8.50
C PHE A 4 -7.16 0.57 -9.68
N PHE A 5 -7.22 1.12 -10.88
CA PHE A 5 -6.83 0.38 -12.07
C PHE A 5 -5.33 0.19 -12.18
N ASN A 6 -4.55 0.96 -11.41
CA ASN A 6 -3.11 0.79 -11.39
C ASN A 6 -2.66 -0.26 -10.38
N LEU A 7 -3.58 -0.80 -9.60
CA LEU A 7 -3.25 -1.85 -8.65
C LEU A 7 -3.17 -3.20 -9.36
N GLU A 8 -2.40 -4.11 -8.77
CA GLU A 8 -2.35 -5.46 -9.28
C GLU A 8 -3.71 -6.13 -9.10
N PRO A 9 -4.06 -7.11 -9.94
CA PRO A 9 -5.36 -7.78 -9.80
C PRO A 9 -5.60 -8.35 -8.41
N GLU A 10 -4.58 -8.91 -7.77
CA GLU A 10 -4.75 -9.47 -6.44
C GLU A 10 -4.99 -8.40 -5.39
N GLU A 11 -4.47 -7.19 -5.62
CA GLU A 11 -4.71 -6.07 -4.73
C GLU A 11 -6.13 -5.57 -4.88
N GLN A 12 -6.65 -5.56 -6.09
CA GLN A 12 -8.03 -5.18 -6.34
C GLN A 12 -8.98 -6.17 -5.67
N VAL A 13 -8.65 -7.44 -5.73
CA VAL A 13 -9.44 -8.48 -5.07
C VAL A 13 -9.39 -8.31 -3.56
N PHE A 14 -8.24 -7.95 -3.02
CA PHE A 14 -8.07 -7.70 -1.60
C PHE A 14 -9.03 -6.59 -1.14
N ILE A 15 -9.10 -5.50 -1.90
CA ILE A 15 -9.99 -4.39 -1.58
C ILE A 15 -11.44 -4.86 -1.61
N LYS A 16 -11.81 -5.63 -2.62
CA LYS A 16 -13.17 -6.15 -2.73
C LYS A 16 -13.52 -7.00 -1.52
N LYS A 17 -12.64 -7.89 -1.14
CA LYS A 17 -12.89 -8.77 0.01
C LYS A 17 -12.95 -7.99 1.31
N PHE A 18 -12.12 -6.96 1.44
CA PHE A 18 -12.15 -6.11 2.61
C PHE A 18 -13.50 -5.42 2.75
N LEU A 19 -14.03 -4.90 1.65
CA LEU A 19 -15.34 -4.26 1.67
C LEU A 19 -16.45 -5.26 1.97
N LEU A 20 -16.37 -6.44 1.39
CA LEU A 20 -17.37 -7.47 1.63
C LEU A 20 -17.33 -7.97 3.07
N ALA A 21 -16.19 -7.86 3.72
CA ALA A 21 -16.05 -8.22 5.12
C ALA A 21 -16.41 -7.03 6.03
N SER A 22 -16.99 -5.98 5.45
CA SER A 22 -17.39 -4.78 6.17
C SER A 22 -16.23 -4.16 6.95
N GLY A 23 -15.03 -4.23 6.37
CA GLY A 23 -13.85 -3.66 6.99
C GLY A 23 -13.23 -4.50 8.10
N SER A 24 -13.69 -5.75 8.27
CA SER A 24 -13.17 -6.60 9.34
C SER A 24 -11.87 -7.29 8.92
N LEU A 25 -10.76 -6.87 9.48
CA LEU A 25 -9.48 -7.51 9.21
C LEU A 25 -9.41 -8.91 9.80
N LYS A 26 -10.13 -9.15 10.88
CA LYS A 26 -10.19 -10.46 11.48
C LYS A 26 -10.84 -11.45 10.52
N GLN A 27 -11.94 -11.04 9.90
CA GLN A 27 -12.64 -11.87 8.94
C GLN A 27 -11.75 -12.11 7.72
N LEU A 28 -11.08 -11.07 7.27
CA LEU A 28 -10.22 -11.15 6.11
C LEU A 28 -9.05 -12.10 6.36
N ALA A 29 -8.48 -12.05 7.56
CA ALA A 29 -7.40 -12.95 7.94
C ALA A 29 -7.85 -14.40 7.83
N LYS A 30 -9.08 -14.68 8.26
CA LYS A 30 -9.62 -16.01 8.16
C LYS A 30 -9.78 -16.46 6.71
N GLU A 31 -10.26 -15.56 5.86
CA GLU A 31 -10.46 -15.89 4.46
C GLU A 31 -9.14 -16.17 3.75
N TYR A 32 -8.09 -15.45 4.10
CA TYR A 32 -6.78 -15.65 3.48
C TYR A 32 -5.95 -16.71 4.22
N GLU A 33 -6.48 -17.23 5.32
CA GLU A 33 -5.78 -18.24 6.12
C GLU A 33 -4.41 -17.75 6.56
N VAL A 34 -4.36 -16.53 7.03
CA VAL A 34 -3.13 -15.91 7.55
C VAL A 34 -3.43 -15.25 8.88
N SER A 35 -2.38 -14.79 9.56
CA SER A 35 -2.55 -14.12 10.84
C SER A 35 -3.06 -12.70 10.66
N TYR A 36 -3.66 -12.16 11.71
CA TYR A 36 -4.12 -10.78 11.70
C TYR A 36 -2.97 -9.80 11.38
N PRO A 37 -1.80 -9.90 12.02
CA PRO A 37 -0.72 -9.00 11.68
C PRO A 37 -0.33 -9.03 10.21
N THR A 38 -0.41 -10.20 9.58
CA THR A 38 -0.09 -10.32 8.16
C THR A 38 -1.06 -9.51 7.30
N VAL A 39 -2.37 -9.63 7.60
CA VAL A 39 -3.37 -8.89 6.86
C VAL A 39 -3.22 -7.39 7.11
N ARG A 40 -2.91 -7.02 8.34
CA ARG A 40 -2.73 -5.62 8.70
C ARG A 40 -1.57 -5.00 7.92
N ILE A 41 -0.48 -5.74 7.78
CA ILE A 41 0.66 -5.26 7.01
C ILE A 41 0.29 -5.09 5.54
N ARG A 42 -0.46 -6.04 4.99
CA ARG A 42 -0.90 -5.93 3.60
C ARG A 42 -1.78 -4.71 3.39
N LEU A 43 -2.68 -4.46 4.34
CA LEU A 43 -3.56 -3.31 4.25
C LEU A 43 -2.76 -2.01 4.30
N ASP A 44 -1.80 -1.94 5.22
CA ASP A 44 -0.99 -0.73 5.36
C ASP A 44 -0.18 -0.44 4.10
N ARG A 45 0.37 -1.47 3.48
CA ARG A 45 1.11 -1.31 2.23
C ARG A 45 0.19 -0.84 1.11
N LEU A 46 -1.00 -1.39 1.06
CA LEU A 46 -1.97 -1.02 0.05
C LEU A 46 -2.39 0.44 0.22
N ILE A 47 -2.61 0.87 1.45
CA ILE A 47 -2.96 2.25 1.74
C ILE A 47 -1.86 3.21 1.25
N GLU A 48 -0.60 2.86 1.52
CA GLU A 48 0.50 3.70 1.06
C GLU A 48 0.58 3.76 -0.45
N LYS A 49 0.32 2.63 -1.10
CA LYS A 49 0.33 2.56 -2.55
C LYS A 49 -0.80 3.41 -3.15
N ILE A 50 -1.96 3.37 -2.54
CA ILE A 50 -3.09 4.17 -2.99
C ILE A 50 -2.78 5.66 -2.85
N LYS A 51 -2.20 6.06 -1.73
CA LYS A 51 -1.83 7.45 -1.52
C LYS A 51 -0.86 7.93 -2.59
N LEU A 52 0.05 7.05 -2.97
CA LEU A 52 1.03 7.38 -3.97
C LEU A 52 0.39 7.61 -5.34
N PHE A 53 -0.50 6.73 -5.75
CA PHE A 53 -1.15 6.84 -7.05
C PHE A 53 -2.23 7.92 -7.09
N ASP A 54 -2.89 8.16 -5.98
CA ASP A 54 -3.95 9.14 -5.91
C ASP A 54 -3.43 10.54 -5.63
N GLY A 55 -2.16 10.67 -5.32
CA GLY A 55 -1.55 11.94 -5.03
C GLY A 55 -1.48 12.80 -6.27
N LYS A 56 -1.49 14.14 -6.10
CA LYS A 56 -1.35 14.98 -7.13
C LYS A 56 -0.03 14.91 -7.53
N GLN A 57 0.53 15.55 -8.09
CA GLN A 57 1.72 15.53 -8.54
C GLN A 57 2.75 15.56 -7.83
N GLU A 58 3.50 14.69 -7.79
CA GLU A 58 4.54 14.59 -6.96
C GLU A 58 5.84 14.79 -7.61
N ASP A 59 6.84 15.08 -6.84
CA ASP A 59 8.24 15.06 -7.26
C ASP A 59 8.53 13.62 -7.70
N SER A 60 9.07 13.44 -8.88
CA SER A 60 9.31 12.09 -9.37
C SER A 60 10.32 11.32 -8.52
N PHE A 61 11.22 12.04 -7.83
CA PHE A 61 12.16 11.40 -6.92
C PHE A 61 11.40 10.78 -5.75
N GLU A 62 10.43 11.51 -5.19
CA GLU A 62 9.63 11.00 -4.09
C GLU A 62 8.84 9.76 -4.53
N VAL A 63 8.27 9.82 -5.71
CA VAL A 63 7.51 8.69 -6.22
C VAL A 63 8.41 7.45 -6.35
N SER A 64 9.62 7.64 -6.90
CA SER A 64 10.56 6.54 -7.04
C SER A 64 10.95 5.96 -5.70
N MET A 65 11.20 6.82 -4.71
CA MET A 65 11.60 6.35 -3.38
C MET A 65 10.47 5.58 -2.71
N MET A 66 9.24 6.07 -2.84
CA MET A 66 8.10 5.38 -2.26
C MET A 66 7.84 4.04 -2.94
N GLN A 67 8.11 3.95 -4.24
CA GLN A 67 7.98 2.68 -4.94
C GLN A 67 8.98 1.66 -4.39
N LEU A 68 10.18 2.10 -4.06
CA LEU A 68 11.19 1.21 -3.48
C LEU A 68 10.73 0.69 -2.12
N VAL A 69 10.08 1.54 -1.33
CA VAL A 69 9.55 1.13 -0.03
C VAL A 69 8.44 0.09 -0.22
N ILE A 70 7.53 0.36 -1.16
CA ILE A 70 6.43 -0.55 -1.43
C ILE A 70 6.97 -1.91 -1.89
N ASN A 71 8.07 -1.88 -2.63
CA ASN A 71 8.70 -3.11 -3.11
C ASN A 71 9.69 -3.71 -2.10
N GLU A 72 9.71 -3.14 -0.90
CA GLU A 72 10.57 -3.62 0.19
C GLU A 72 12.05 -3.54 -0.12
N LYS A 73 12.44 -2.55 -0.90
CA LYS A 73 13.85 -2.35 -1.24
C LYS A 73 14.58 -1.57 -0.17
N ILE A 74 13.90 -0.65 0.52
CA ILE A 74 14.47 0.12 1.61
C ILE A 74 13.38 0.35 2.64
N SER A 75 13.79 0.74 3.85
CA SER A 75 12.80 1.00 4.88
C SER A 75 12.10 2.34 4.65
N LEU A 76 10.90 2.47 5.19
CA LEU A 76 10.15 3.71 5.07
C LEU A 76 10.88 4.90 5.69
N ASP A 77 11.52 4.67 6.83
CA ASP A 77 12.25 5.75 7.51
C ASP A 77 13.41 6.26 6.66
N VAL A 78 14.14 5.35 6.04
CA VAL A 78 15.25 5.73 5.17
C VAL A 78 14.73 6.51 3.97
N ALA A 79 13.63 6.05 3.38
CA ALA A 79 13.06 6.73 2.23
C ALA A 79 12.62 8.15 2.58
N LYS A 80 11.98 8.32 3.71
CA LYS A 80 11.52 9.65 4.14
C LYS A 80 12.69 10.59 4.39
N GLU A 81 13.76 10.07 4.94
CA GLU A 81 14.94 10.88 5.19
C GLU A 81 15.60 11.33 3.90
N ILE A 82 15.70 10.44 2.93
CA ILE A 82 16.27 10.78 1.63
C ILE A 82 15.43 11.83 0.93
N ILE A 83 14.12 11.69 0.95
CA ILE A 83 13.21 12.65 0.35
C ILE A 83 13.37 14.01 1.01
N LYS A 84 13.46 14.01 2.34
CA LYS A 84 13.62 15.24 3.10
C LYS A 84 14.92 15.98 2.70
N LYS A 85 16.00 15.21 2.51
CA LYS A 85 17.25 15.82 2.12
C LYS A 85 17.24 16.32 0.68
N HIS A 86 16.49 15.63 -0.16
CA HIS A 86 16.39 16.01 -1.56
C HIS A 86 15.70 17.37 -1.71
N ARG A 87 14.71 17.63 -0.87
CA ARG A 87 14.02 18.91 -0.90
C ARG A 87 14.87 20.02 -0.31
#